data_eecaab035267b528560e71693ae842f1
#
_entry.id   eecaab035267b528560e71693ae842f1
#
_cell.length_a   1.000
_cell.length_b   1.000
_cell.length_c   1.000
_cell.angle_alpha   90.00
_cell.angle_beta   90.00
_cell.angle_gamma   90.00
#
_symmetry.space_group_name_H-M   'P 1'
#
loop_
_entity.id
_entity.type
_entity.pdbx_description
1 polymer ?
#
loop_
_entity_poly.entity_id
_entity_poly.type
_entity_poly.pdbx_seq_one_letter_code
_entity_poly.pdbx_strand_id
1 'polypeptide(L)'
;WWLVALSAFCAGVVLATPLLGSLDGAGIPSGKEVFGVGPRIMAAVGSGVGAVVLIGGAAWSAVGLLRVRRRPEVAAAMPIPPGRLALTNVFIAVGSLVLGSGGTMFGTGDQMVDFGIWLAAGVTILFVGFLFSNPGRPAGEVAPTNPYWAEIYELATGPMEPA
;
A
#
# COMPACT_ATOMS: atom_id res chain seq x y z
N TRP A 1 -20.17 -3.61 4.45
CA TRP A 1 -21.09 -2.57 4.91
C TRP A 1 -20.48 -1.67 5.99
N TRP A 2 -19.71 -2.24 6.95
CA TRP A 2 -19.09 -1.45 8.02
C TRP A 2 -18.11 -0.39 7.52
N LEU A 3 -17.30 -0.70 6.51
CA LEU A 3 -16.38 0.27 5.91
C LEU A 3 -17.12 1.42 5.22
N VAL A 4 -18.23 1.12 4.54
CA VAL A 4 -19.07 2.15 3.91
C VAL A 4 -19.70 3.06 4.96
N ALA A 5 -20.25 2.48 6.02
CA ALA A 5 -20.83 3.23 7.13
C ALA A 5 -19.80 4.13 7.84
N LEU A 6 -18.59 3.59 8.10
CA LEU A 6 -17.49 4.35 8.69
C LEU A 6 -17.04 5.50 7.78
N SER A 7 -16.88 5.23 6.47
CA SER A 7 -16.50 6.25 5.50
C SER A 7 -17.55 7.36 5.40
N ALA A 8 -18.83 6.98 5.37
CA ALA A 8 -19.93 7.95 5.34
C ALA A 8 -19.99 8.78 6.65
N PHE A 9 -19.75 8.16 7.80
CA PHE A 9 -19.68 8.86 9.07
C PHE A 9 -18.52 9.86 9.09
N CYS A 10 -17.31 9.46 8.68
CA CYS A 10 -16.15 10.36 8.60
C CYS A 10 -16.39 11.52 7.63
N ALA A 11 -16.96 11.26 6.47
CA ALA A 11 -17.33 12.30 5.51
C ALA A 11 -18.37 13.26 6.10
N GLY A 12 -19.39 12.74 6.79
CA GLY A 12 -20.40 13.55 7.48
C GLY A 12 -19.79 14.47 8.54
N VAL A 13 -18.86 13.97 9.36
CA VAL A 13 -18.14 14.77 10.35
C VAL A 13 -17.35 15.92 9.71
N VAL A 14 -16.64 15.62 8.60
CA VAL A 14 -15.85 16.64 7.89
C VAL A 14 -16.76 17.71 7.29
N LEU A 15 -17.86 17.31 6.64
CA LEU A 15 -18.81 18.24 6.00
C LEU A 15 -19.61 19.07 7.02
N ALA A 16 -19.92 18.51 8.17
CA ALA A 16 -20.68 19.19 9.22
C ALA A 16 -19.81 20.12 10.09
N THR A 17 -18.48 20.03 10.01
CA THR A 17 -17.59 20.85 10.84
C THR A 17 -17.29 22.17 10.15
N PRO A 18 -17.54 23.34 10.83
CA PRO A 18 -17.22 24.63 10.24
C PRO A 18 -15.71 24.79 10.06
N LEU A 19 -15.32 25.47 8.99
CA LEU A 19 -13.94 25.89 8.75
C LEU A 19 -13.58 27.01 9.76
N LEU A 20 -12.44 26.89 10.40
CA LEU A 20 -11.97 27.82 11.41
C LEU A 20 -11.06 28.92 10.83
N GLY A 21 -10.40 28.65 9.69
CA GLY A 21 -9.46 29.56 9.07
C GLY A 21 -9.96 30.13 7.75
N SER A 22 -9.34 31.22 7.28
CA SER A 22 -9.58 31.79 5.96
C SER A 22 -8.83 30.96 4.90
N LEU A 23 -9.47 30.80 3.74
CA LEU A 23 -8.88 30.11 2.57
C LEU A 23 -8.20 31.09 1.60
N ASP A 24 -7.99 32.34 2.01
CA ASP A 24 -7.53 33.43 1.15
C ASP A 24 -6.02 33.44 0.87
N GLY A 25 -5.28 32.43 1.31
CA GLY A 25 -3.84 32.29 1.07
C GLY A 25 -3.50 31.72 -0.30
N ALA A 26 -2.36 32.14 -0.85
CA ALA A 26 -1.82 31.64 -2.14
C ALA A 26 -1.30 30.17 -2.09
N GLY A 27 -1.42 29.48 -0.96
CA GLY A 27 -0.95 28.10 -0.76
C GLY A 27 -2.03 27.18 -0.22
N ILE A 28 -1.69 25.88 -0.12
CA ILE A 28 -2.57 24.90 0.53
C ILE A 28 -2.56 25.18 2.04
N PRO A 29 -3.70 25.54 2.64
CA PRO A 29 -3.74 25.88 4.06
C PRO A 29 -3.45 24.63 4.92
N SER A 30 -2.74 24.84 6.01
CA SER A 30 -2.47 23.77 6.98
C SER A 30 -3.78 23.26 7.59
N GLY A 31 -3.96 21.94 7.59
CA GLY A 31 -5.14 21.32 8.21
C GLY A 31 -5.31 21.66 9.71
N LYS A 32 -4.24 22.13 10.37
CA LYS A 32 -4.29 22.60 11.75
C LYS A 32 -5.00 23.95 11.90
N GLU A 33 -4.94 24.78 10.87
CA GLU A 33 -5.50 26.12 10.84
C GLU A 33 -6.95 26.14 10.38
N VAL A 34 -7.28 25.20 9.45
CA VAL A 34 -8.59 25.18 8.78
C VAL A 34 -9.58 24.29 9.51
N PHE A 35 -9.12 23.15 10.04
CA PHE A 35 -10.01 22.17 10.64
C PHE A 35 -9.93 22.16 12.17
N GLY A 36 -11.09 22.09 12.80
CA GLY A 36 -11.21 21.83 14.23
C GLY A 36 -10.66 20.48 14.65
N VAL A 37 -10.67 20.22 15.94
CA VAL A 37 -10.11 19.00 16.55
C VAL A 37 -10.83 17.72 16.05
N GLY A 38 -12.15 17.76 15.84
CA GLY A 38 -12.97 16.62 15.44
C GLY A 38 -12.50 15.96 14.12
N PRO A 39 -12.51 16.68 12.98
CA PRO A 39 -12.04 16.14 11.70
C PRO A 39 -10.59 15.64 11.75
N ARG A 40 -9.73 16.31 12.53
CA ARG A 40 -8.32 15.91 12.68
C ARG A 40 -8.16 14.59 13.42
N ILE A 41 -8.95 14.37 14.49
CA ILE A 41 -8.97 13.10 15.20
C ILE A 41 -9.51 12.00 14.28
N MET A 42 -10.58 12.25 13.52
CA MET A 42 -11.15 11.28 12.58
C MET A 42 -10.14 10.90 11.49
N ALA A 43 -9.45 11.88 10.92
CA ALA A 43 -8.40 11.60 9.93
C ALA A 43 -7.24 10.79 10.53
N ALA A 44 -6.78 11.17 11.74
CA ALA A 44 -5.69 10.47 12.41
C ALA A 44 -6.06 9.03 12.79
N VAL A 45 -7.28 8.80 13.29
CA VAL A 45 -7.75 7.45 13.63
C VAL A 45 -7.97 6.62 12.36
N GLY A 46 -8.64 7.19 11.36
CA GLY A 46 -8.93 6.45 10.10
C GLY A 46 -7.66 6.03 9.36
N SER A 47 -6.73 6.96 9.16
CA SER A 47 -5.45 6.67 8.50
C SER A 47 -4.50 5.87 9.39
N GLY A 48 -4.42 6.19 10.67
CA GLY A 48 -3.51 5.53 11.61
C GLY A 48 -3.86 4.07 11.87
N VAL A 49 -5.13 3.75 12.08
CA VAL A 49 -5.58 2.35 12.25
C VAL A 49 -5.31 1.53 10.99
N GLY A 50 -5.62 2.09 9.81
CA GLY A 50 -5.33 1.43 8.55
C GLY A 50 -3.83 1.16 8.35
N ALA A 51 -2.99 2.14 8.65
CA ALA A 51 -1.54 2.01 8.57
C ALA A 51 -1.00 0.94 9.55
N VAL A 52 -1.46 0.93 10.81
CA VAL A 52 -1.05 -0.06 11.81
C VAL A 52 -1.43 -1.48 11.38
N VAL A 53 -2.65 -1.68 10.87
CA VAL A 53 -3.11 -3.00 10.39
C VAL A 53 -2.26 -3.45 9.19
N LEU A 54 -1.99 -2.56 8.23
CA LEU A 54 -1.24 -2.90 7.03
C LEU A 54 0.23 -3.18 7.37
N ILE A 55 0.88 -2.30 8.12
CA ILE A 55 2.29 -2.47 8.50
C ILE A 55 2.46 -3.69 9.42
N GLY A 56 1.58 -3.83 10.42
CA GLY A 56 1.60 -4.97 11.33
C GLY A 56 1.33 -6.30 10.62
N GLY A 57 0.37 -6.34 9.69
CA GLY A 57 0.06 -7.50 8.87
C GLY A 57 1.22 -7.89 7.95
N ALA A 58 1.84 -6.91 7.28
CA ALA A 58 3.01 -7.15 6.43
C ALA A 58 4.21 -7.65 7.23
N ALA A 59 4.49 -7.05 8.39
CA ALA A 59 5.55 -7.49 9.28
C ALA A 59 5.31 -8.92 9.82
N TRP A 60 4.10 -9.20 10.26
CA TRP A 60 3.70 -10.55 10.71
C TRP A 60 3.87 -11.60 9.61
N SER A 61 3.41 -11.27 8.40
CA SER A 61 3.56 -12.13 7.22
C SER A 61 5.03 -12.37 6.88
N ALA A 62 5.88 -11.32 6.91
CA ALA A 62 7.31 -11.44 6.67
C ALA A 62 7.98 -12.40 7.68
N VAL A 63 7.66 -12.27 8.96
CA VAL A 63 8.16 -13.17 10.02
C VAL A 63 7.67 -14.61 9.80
N GLY A 64 6.42 -14.79 9.41
CA GLY A 64 5.86 -16.10 9.06
C GLY A 64 6.63 -16.77 7.93
N LEU A 65 6.87 -16.04 6.84
CA LEU A 65 7.62 -16.51 5.67
C LEU A 65 9.09 -16.84 5.98
N LEU A 66 9.74 -16.06 6.86
CA LEU A 66 11.09 -16.38 7.32
C LEU A 66 11.15 -17.66 8.15
N ARG A 67 10.08 -17.96 8.92
CA ARG A 67 9.96 -19.25 9.62
C ARG A 67 9.75 -20.42 8.64
N VAL A 68 8.93 -20.23 7.60
CA VAL A 68 8.72 -21.23 6.54
C VAL A 68 10.04 -21.51 5.79
N ARG A 69 10.87 -20.50 5.55
CA ARG A 69 12.19 -20.66 4.93
C ARG A 69 13.08 -21.69 5.66
N ARG A 70 12.89 -21.88 6.97
CA ARG A 70 13.63 -22.87 7.78
C ARG A 70 13.10 -24.30 7.62
N ARG A 71 12.02 -24.50 6.85
CA ARG A 71 11.41 -25.80 6.56
C ARG A 71 11.56 -26.08 5.07
N PRO A 72 12.64 -26.76 4.64
CA PRO A 72 13.02 -26.90 3.22
C PRO A 72 11.93 -27.59 2.39
N GLU A 73 11.22 -28.58 2.96
CA GLU A 73 10.14 -29.28 2.29
C GLU A 73 8.97 -28.35 1.92
N VAL A 74 8.56 -27.50 2.84
CA VAL A 74 7.47 -26.54 2.63
C VAL A 74 7.92 -25.42 1.70
N ALA A 75 9.15 -24.94 1.86
CA ALA A 75 9.72 -23.90 1.03
C ALA A 75 9.86 -24.33 -0.45
N ALA A 76 10.21 -25.59 -0.70
CA ALA A 76 10.33 -26.15 -2.04
C ALA A 76 8.98 -26.32 -2.77
N ALA A 77 7.89 -26.48 -2.00
CA ALA A 77 6.53 -26.58 -2.57
C ALA A 77 5.92 -25.22 -2.94
N MET A 78 6.54 -24.12 -2.57
CA MET A 78 6.03 -22.78 -2.87
C MET A 78 6.46 -22.30 -4.27
N PRO A 79 5.55 -21.74 -5.08
CA PRO A 79 5.87 -21.23 -6.42
C PRO A 79 6.84 -20.04 -6.41
N ILE A 80 6.89 -19.32 -5.30
CA ILE A 80 7.80 -18.19 -5.09
C ILE A 80 8.60 -18.44 -3.81
N PRO A 81 9.94 -18.29 -3.85
CA PRO A 81 10.78 -18.49 -2.67
C PRO A 81 10.31 -17.65 -1.48
N PRO A 82 10.12 -18.25 -0.28
CA PRO A 82 9.57 -17.53 0.87
C PRO A 82 10.41 -16.33 1.31
N GLY A 83 11.71 -16.33 1.03
CA GLY A 83 12.59 -15.18 1.27
C GLY A 83 12.26 -13.97 0.40
N ARG A 84 11.85 -14.18 -0.85
CA ARG A 84 11.41 -13.10 -1.75
C ARG A 84 10.08 -12.50 -1.29
N LEU A 85 9.12 -13.33 -0.93
CA LEU A 85 7.84 -12.88 -0.38
C LEU A 85 8.02 -12.15 0.95
N ALA A 86 8.91 -12.62 1.82
CA ALA A 86 9.25 -11.92 3.06
C ALA A 86 9.83 -10.53 2.78
N LEU A 87 10.76 -10.42 1.81
CA LEU A 87 11.35 -9.15 1.39
C LEU A 87 10.28 -8.20 0.82
N THR A 88 9.37 -8.70 -0.02
CA THR A 88 8.22 -7.93 -0.53
C THR A 88 7.39 -7.34 0.62
N ASN A 89 7.07 -8.15 1.62
CA ASN A 89 6.30 -7.67 2.78
C ASN A 89 7.07 -6.61 3.60
N VAL A 90 8.40 -6.72 3.69
CA VAL A 90 9.23 -5.68 4.31
C VAL A 90 9.16 -4.38 3.51
N PHE A 91 9.26 -4.43 2.18
CA PHE A 91 9.09 -3.25 1.34
C PHE A 91 7.71 -2.63 1.46
N ILE A 92 6.64 -3.44 1.56
CA ILE A 92 5.28 -2.95 1.80
C ILE A 92 5.21 -2.23 3.15
N ALA A 93 5.74 -2.82 4.21
CA ALA A 93 5.73 -2.22 5.54
C ALA A 93 6.52 -0.89 5.57
N VAL A 94 7.73 -0.88 5.03
CA VAL A 94 8.60 0.31 4.99
C VAL A 94 8.01 1.39 4.08
N GLY A 95 7.56 1.04 2.87
CA GLY A 95 6.95 1.99 1.95
C GLY A 95 5.70 2.64 2.53
N SER A 96 4.85 1.85 3.20
CA SER A 96 3.66 2.39 3.88
C SER A 96 4.01 3.28 5.06
N LEU A 97 5.08 2.96 5.81
CA LEU A 97 5.56 3.80 6.90
C LEU A 97 6.09 5.14 6.36
N VAL A 98 6.87 5.12 5.26
CA VAL A 98 7.40 6.31 4.60
C VAL A 98 6.26 7.19 4.09
N LEU A 99 5.26 6.61 3.42
CA LEU A 99 4.07 7.33 2.97
C LEU A 99 3.30 7.96 4.13
N GLY A 100 3.11 7.22 5.22
CA GLY A 100 2.38 7.70 6.40
C GLY A 100 3.12 8.79 7.18
N SER A 101 4.46 8.81 7.15
CA SER A 101 5.27 9.81 7.86
C SER A 101 5.44 11.12 7.10
N GLY A 102 5.22 11.14 5.79
CA GLY A 102 5.47 12.31 4.94
C GLY A 102 4.72 13.59 5.30
N GLY A 103 3.59 13.47 6.01
CA GLY A 103 2.83 14.63 6.47
C GLY A 103 3.19 15.16 7.87
N THR A 104 4.10 14.49 8.61
CA THR A 104 4.27 14.77 10.05
C THR A 104 5.70 15.10 10.50
N MET A 105 6.73 14.67 9.78
CA MET A 105 8.05 14.59 10.39
C MET A 105 9.09 15.65 9.98
N PHE A 106 9.02 16.26 8.83
CA PHE A 106 10.08 17.18 8.41
C PHE A 106 9.52 18.36 7.60
N GLY A 107 9.43 19.52 8.23
CA GLY A 107 9.20 20.78 7.53
C GLY A 107 10.54 21.47 7.25
N THR A 108 11.04 21.39 6.02
CA THR A 108 12.22 22.14 5.56
C THR A 108 11.87 23.54 5.06
N GLY A 109 10.59 23.93 5.16
CA GLY A 109 10.10 25.26 4.77
C GLY A 109 9.02 25.24 3.70
N ASP A 110 9.03 24.31 2.75
CA ASP A 110 7.95 24.13 1.77
C ASP A 110 7.29 22.76 1.98
N GLN A 111 6.16 22.77 2.70
CA GLN A 111 5.41 21.56 3.04
C GLN A 111 4.96 20.75 1.82
N MET A 112 4.75 21.41 0.68
CA MET A 112 4.28 20.76 -0.52
C MET A 112 5.41 19.98 -1.21
N VAL A 113 6.61 20.55 -1.24
CA VAL A 113 7.80 19.88 -1.79
C VAL A 113 8.17 18.69 -0.91
N ASP A 114 8.20 18.87 0.40
CA ASP A 114 8.50 17.80 1.36
C ASP A 114 7.50 16.64 1.23
N PHE A 115 6.20 16.94 1.18
CA PHE A 115 5.16 15.94 0.97
C PHE A 115 5.35 15.18 -0.35
N GLY A 116 5.65 15.90 -1.44
CA GLY A 116 5.92 15.30 -2.75
C GLY A 116 7.10 14.33 -2.73
N ILE A 117 8.20 14.69 -2.06
CA ILE A 117 9.39 13.85 -1.92
C ILE A 117 9.07 12.57 -1.14
N TRP A 118 8.38 12.68 -0.01
CA TRP A 118 8.00 11.52 0.79
C TRP A 118 7.03 10.59 0.06
N LEU A 119 6.07 11.17 -0.67
CA LEU A 119 5.14 10.41 -1.50
C LEU A 119 5.89 9.63 -2.59
N ALA A 120 6.78 10.30 -3.33
CA ALA A 120 7.59 9.68 -4.38
C ALA A 120 8.49 8.56 -3.81
N ALA A 121 9.16 8.82 -2.69
CA ALA A 121 10.00 7.82 -2.01
C ALA A 121 9.18 6.59 -1.58
N GLY A 122 8.05 6.79 -0.91
CA GLY A 122 7.20 5.70 -0.44
C GLY A 122 6.62 4.86 -1.57
N VAL A 123 6.13 5.50 -2.65
CA VAL A 123 5.64 4.79 -3.85
C VAL A 123 6.76 4.02 -4.52
N THR A 124 7.97 4.59 -4.63
CA THR A 124 9.13 3.90 -5.21
C THR A 124 9.49 2.65 -4.40
N ILE A 125 9.50 2.74 -3.08
CA ILE A 125 9.77 1.58 -2.20
C ILE A 125 8.72 0.49 -2.41
N LEU A 126 7.43 0.85 -2.46
CA LEU A 126 6.34 -0.10 -2.73
C LEU A 126 6.49 -0.75 -4.10
N PHE A 127 6.83 0.03 -5.12
CA PHE A 127 7.04 -0.48 -6.48
C PHE A 127 8.21 -1.46 -6.55
N VAL A 128 9.33 -1.16 -5.90
CA VAL A 128 10.45 -2.09 -5.78
C VAL A 128 10.00 -3.39 -5.10
N GLY A 129 9.22 -3.31 -4.02
CA GLY A 129 8.62 -4.48 -3.38
C GLY A 129 7.76 -5.32 -4.34
N PHE A 130 6.96 -4.66 -5.16
CA PHE A 130 6.15 -5.32 -6.19
C PHE A 130 7.03 -6.05 -7.23
N LEU A 131 8.12 -5.45 -7.68
CA LEU A 131 9.05 -6.11 -8.60
C LEU A 131 9.67 -7.39 -8.01
N PHE A 132 9.94 -7.40 -6.71
CA PHE A 132 10.40 -8.60 -6.01
C PHE A 132 9.32 -9.67 -5.87
N SER A 133 8.04 -9.31 -5.82
CA SER A 133 6.94 -10.27 -5.73
C SER A 133 6.66 -10.99 -7.03
N ASN A 134 6.97 -10.34 -8.17
CA ASN A 134 6.72 -10.90 -9.49
C ASN A 134 8.00 -11.63 -9.97
N PRO A 135 8.08 -12.97 -9.85
CA PRO A 135 9.12 -13.72 -10.53
C PRO A 135 8.84 -13.52 -12.02
N GLY A 136 9.74 -12.80 -12.72
CA GLY A 136 9.67 -12.73 -14.17
C GLY A 136 9.46 -14.14 -14.69
N ARG A 137 8.40 -14.37 -15.47
CA ARG A 137 8.17 -15.68 -16.08
C ARG A 137 9.44 -16.02 -16.87
N PRO A 138 10.06 -17.18 -16.65
CA PRO A 138 11.08 -17.64 -17.57
C PRO A 138 10.44 -17.69 -18.96
N ALA A 139 11.09 -17.07 -19.93
CA ALA A 139 10.66 -17.15 -21.33
C ALA A 139 10.61 -18.63 -21.71
N GLY A 140 9.40 -19.17 -21.90
CA GLY A 140 9.18 -20.59 -22.23
C GLY A 140 8.31 -21.36 -21.23
N GLU A 141 7.85 -20.80 -20.16
CA GLU A 141 6.95 -21.50 -19.25
C GLU A 141 5.55 -21.56 -19.84
N VAL A 142 5.21 -22.79 -20.24
CA VAL A 142 3.90 -23.22 -20.73
C VAL A 142 2.78 -22.80 -19.76
N ALA A 143 1.62 -22.52 -20.32
CA ALA A 143 0.38 -22.13 -19.66
C ALA A 143 0.16 -22.80 -18.28
N PRO A 144 -0.46 -22.08 -17.33
CA PRO A 144 -0.65 -22.59 -15.98
C PRO A 144 -1.35 -23.94 -16.01
N THR A 145 -0.78 -24.92 -15.31
CA THR A 145 -1.32 -26.28 -15.16
C THR A 145 -2.70 -26.34 -14.49
N ASN A 146 -3.17 -25.22 -13.95
CA ASN A 146 -4.52 -25.10 -13.41
C ASN A 146 -5.49 -24.75 -14.56
N PRO A 147 -6.47 -25.62 -14.89
CA PRO A 147 -7.39 -25.45 -16.02
C PRO A 147 -8.17 -24.12 -15.94
N TYR A 148 -8.46 -23.63 -14.77
CA TYR A 148 -9.17 -22.36 -14.59
C TYR A 148 -8.35 -21.14 -15.08
N TRP A 149 -7.04 -21.13 -14.89
CA TRP A 149 -6.15 -20.08 -15.39
C TRP A 149 -5.79 -20.24 -16.85
N ALA A 150 -5.78 -21.49 -17.36
CA ALA A 150 -5.57 -21.76 -18.77
C ALA A 150 -6.68 -21.15 -19.62
N GLU A 151 -7.94 -21.31 -19.21
CA GLU A 151 -9.11 -20.74 -19.89
C GLU A 151 -9.06 -19.20 -19.91
N ILE A 152 -8.72 -18.57 -18.79
CA ILE A 152 -8.56 -17.11 -18.72
C ILE A 152 -7.41 -16.63 -19.61
N TYR A 153 -6.34 -17.41 -19.68
CA TYR A 153 -5.17 -17.07 -20.49
C TYR A 153 -5.47 -17.15 -21.98
N GLU A 154 -6.20 -18.18 -22.43
CA GLU A 154 -6.68 -18.31 -23.81
C GLU A 154 -7.64 -17.19 -24.20
N LEU A 155 -8.55 -16.80 -23.30
CA LEU A 155 -9.45 -15.68 -23.51
C LEU A 155 -8.71 -14.33 -23.61
N ALA A 156 -7.63 -14.15 -22.87
CA ALA A 156 -6.85 -12.92 -22.85
C ALA A 156 -5.85 -12.78 -24.00
N THR A 157 -5.30 -13.91 -24.52
CA THR A 157 -4.25 -13.90 -25.54
C THR A 157 -4.75 -14.27 -26.95
N GLY A 158 -5.97 -14.79 -27.07
CA GLY A 158 -6.52 -15.33 -28.31
C GLY A 158 -5.82 -16.63 -28.76
N PRO A 159 -6.38 -17.34 -29.72
CA PRO A 159 -5.73 -18.51 -30.29
C PRO A 159 -4.42 -18.07 -30.98
N MET A 160 -3.28 -18.63 -30.56
CA MET A 160 -2.06 -18.49 -31.33
C MET A 160 -2.24 -19.28 -32.62
N GLU A 161 -2.51 -18.60 -33.75
CA GLU A 161 -2.43 -19.24 -35.05
C GLU A 161 -0.99 -19.73 -35.29
N PRO A 162 -0.79 -21.01 -35.59
CA PRO A 162 0.54 -21.50 -35.97
C PRO A 162 0.96 -20.83 -37.28
N ALA A 163 2.13 -20.20 -37.24
CA ALA A 163 2.79 -19.64 -38.41
C ALA A 163 3.36 -20.74 -39.33
#